data_fe9ba0fca9c7a3ff4dd9da24d8c69924
#
_entry.id   fe9ba0fca9c7a3ff4dd9da24d8c69924
#
_cell.length_a   1.000
_cell.length_b   1.000
_cell.length_c   1.000
_cell.angle_alpha   90.00
_cell.angle_beta   90.00
_cell.angle_gamma   90.00
#
_symmetry.space_group_name_H-M   'P 1'
#
loop_
_entity.id
_entity.type
_entity.pdbx_description
1 polymer ?
#
loop_
_entity_poly.entity_id
_entity_poly.type
_entity_poly.pdbx_seq_one_letter_code
_entity_poly.pdbx_strand_id
1 'polypeptide(L)'
;MTGVRFGEIHSYNNLGLVLSSVEITPPEPKVYRISVPGTDGDIDITGALTDGDVKYERRILTIEFAMLGDNRDIHNKYSEVMNAIHGREFSEIVFDDDGNYFYTGRVSTTALSSEPLKGTIIVQCIVDPYKYDWGDDWLWDPFSFETGVINEMYNLEVNGRLEVVFIGQRKKYVPTITVSSAMT
;
A
#
# COMPACT_ATOMS: atom_id res chain seq x y z
N MET A 1 12.54 4.64 -16.17
CA MET A 1 11.81 3.35 -16.31
C MET A 1 11.03 3.14 -15.04
N THR A 2 9.78 2.84 -15.16
CA THR A 2 8.87 2.60 -14.03
C THR A 2 9.28 1.31 -13.33
N GLY A 3 9.36 1.34 -12.03
CA GLY A 3 9.74 0.21 -11.16
C GLY A 3 8.92 0.17 -9.89
N VAL A 4 9.35 -0.69 -8.98
CA VAL A 4 8.78 -0.82 -7.64
C VAL A 4 9.92 -0.78 -6.63
N ARG A 5 9.76 -0.03 -5.57
CA ARG A 5 10.70 0.05 -4.47
C ARG A 5 10.16 -0.73 -3.27
N PHE A 6 10.96 -1.65 -2.76
CA PHE A 6 10.72 -2.45 -1.56
C PHE A 6 11.64 -1.93 -0.45
N GLY A 7 11.17 -1.00 0.38
CA GLY A 7 12.01 -0.24 1.29
C GLY A 7 13.12 0.48 0.53
N GLU A 8 14.38 0.13 0.77
CA GLU A 8 15.53 0.72 0.08
C GLU A 8 15.88 0.01 -1.24
N ILE A 9 15.26 -1.12 -1.56
CA ILE A 9 15.59 -1.93 -2.73
C ILE A 9 14.68 -1.57 -3.90
N HIS A 10 15.24 -0.95 -4.94
CA HIS A 10 14.51 -0.65 -6.16
C HIS A 10 14.63 -1.79 -7.18
N SER A 11 13.50 -2.24 -7.73
CA SER A 11 13.45 -3.38 -8.65
C SER A 11 14.37 -3.24 -9.86
N TYR A 12 14.43 -2.06 -10.48
CA TYR A 12 15.28 -1.81 -11.64
C TYR A 12 16.73 -1.46 -11.26
N ASN A 13 16.91 -0.47 -10.37
CA ASN A 13 18.24 0.07 -10.08
C ASN A 13 19.14 -0.92 -9.30
N ASN A 14 18.55 -1.67 -8.36
CA ASN A 14 19.30 -2.60 -7.53
C ASN A 14 19.27 -4.03 -8.08
N LEU A 15 18.13 -4.46 -8.62
CA LEU A 15 17.94 -5.85 -9.05
C LEU A 15 17.90 -6.03 -10.58
N GLY A 16 17.95 -4.96 -11.38
CA GLY A 16 17.90 -5.03 -12.83
C GLY A 16 16.61 -5.66 -13.39
N LEU A 17 15.53 -5.59 -12.64
CA LEU A 17 14.23 -6.14 -13.03
C LEU A 17 13.41 -5.08 -13.76
N VAL A 18 12.88 -5.44 -14.92
CA VAL A 18 11.99 -4.56 -15.71
C VAL A 18 10.56 -4.88 -15.37
N LEU A 19 9.81 -3.89 -14.89
CA LEU A 19 8.39 -4.05 -14.60
C LEU A 19 7.62 -4.37 -15.89
N SER A 20 6.90 -5.49 -15.89
CA SER A 20 6.09 -5.97 -17.03
C SER A 20 4.61 -5.69 -16.80
N SER A 21 4.07 -6.11 -15.66
CA SER A 21 2.67 -5.88 -15.30
C SER A 21 2.48 -5.77 -13.80
N VAL A 22 1.41 -5.08 -13.40
CA VAL A 22 0.94 -4.98 -12.01
C VAL A 22 -0.55 -5.27 -11.98
N GLU A 23 -0.94 -6.18 -11.12
CA GLU A 23 -2.34 -6.47 -10.81
C GLU A 23 -2.58 -6.17 -9.32
N ILE A 24 -3.53 -5.28 -9.06
CA ILE A 24 -3.92 -4.89 -7.70
C ILE A 24 -5.30 -5.44 -7.42
N THR A 25 -5.37 -6.53 -6.65
CA THR A 25 -6.64 -7.12 -6.24
C THR A 25 -7.34 -6.23 -5.20
N PRO A 26 -8.62 -5.88 -5.37
CA PRO A 26 -9.35 -5.16 -4.34
C PRO A 26 -9.42 -5.99 -3.05
N PRO A 27 -9.37 -5.36 -1.87
CA PRO A 27 -9.45 -6.09 -0.61
C PRO A 27 -10.86 -6.66 -0.41
N GLU A 28 -10.94 -7.90 0.03
CA GLU A 28 -12.22 -8.55 0.33
C GLU A 28 -12.81 -8.04 1.65
N PRO A 29 -14.13 -7.77 1.72
CA PRO A 29 -14.77 -7.40 2.97
C PRO A 29 -14.80 -8.59 3.93
N LYS A 30 -14.47 -8.36 5.20
CA LYS A 30 -14.65 -9.35 6.28
C LYS A 30 -16.12 -9.56 6.53
N VAL A 31 -16.55 -10.81 6.45
CA VAL A 31 -17.94 -11.21 6.69
C VAL A 31 -17.97 -12.24 7.82
N TYR A 32 -18.78 -11.97 8.84
CA TYR A 32 -18.97 -12.87 9.98
C TYR A 32 -20.40 -13.40 9.96
N ARG A 33 -20.52 -14.73 9.78
CA ARG A 33 -21.80 -15.42 9.73
C ARG A 33 -21.84 -16.54 10.77
N ILE A 34 -23.02 -16.74 11.36
CA ILE A 34 -23.28 -17.81 12.31
C ILE A 34 -24.34 -18.72 11.74
N SER A 35 -24.02 -20.01 11.63
CA SER A 35 -24.99 -21.04 11.29
C SER A 35 -25.77 -21.45 12.54
N VAL A 36 -27.07 -21.35 12.50
CA VAL A 36 -27.95 -21.75 13.60
C VAL A 36 -28.71 -23.01 13.21
N PRO A 37 -28.61 -24.14 13.97
CA PRO A 37 -29.34 -25.36 13.66
C PRO A 37 -30.85 -25.11 13.65
N GLY A 38 -31.51 -25.60 12.58
CA GLY A 38 -32.97 -25.50 12.43
C GLY A 38 -33.48 -24.21 11.77
N THR A 39 -32.59 -23.36 11.27
CA THR A 39 -32.93 -22.20 10.43
C THR A 39 -32.41 -22.36 9.02
N ASP A 40 -33.11 -21.77 8.05
CA ASP A 40 -32.60 -21.69 6.68
C ASP A 40 -31.59 -20.51 6.58
N GLY A 41 -30.38 -20.82 6.07
CA GLY A 41 -29.30 -19.85 5.88
C GLY A 41 -28.55 -19.48 7.17
N ASP A 42 -27.55 -18.60 7.00
CA ASP A 42 -26.73 -18.09 8.10
C ASP A 42 -27.18 -16.70 8.53
N ILE A 43 -27.01 -16.40 9.81
CA ILE A 43 -27.23 -15.05 10.33
C ILE A 43 -25.94 -14.24 10.15
N ASP A 44 -26.05 -13.13 9.41
CA ASP A 44 -24.93 -12.18 9.23
C ASP A 44 -24.84 -11.24 10.45
N ILE A 45 -23.76 -11.37 11.20
CA ILE A 45 -23.48 -10.54 12.37
C ILE A 45 -22.35 -9.53 12.12
N THR A 46 -21.92 -9.37 10.88
CA THR A 46 -20.79 -8.49 10.50
C THR A 46 -20.98 -7.08 11.03
N GLY A 47 -22.17 -6.50 10.83
CA GLY A 47 -22.47 -5.13 11.29
C GLY A 47 -22.42 -4.96 12.80
N ALA A 48 -22.81 -5.97 13.57
CA ALA A 48 -22.76 -5.94 15.03
C ALA A 48 -21.32 -5.97 15.57
N LEU A 49 -20.40 -6.66 14.88
CA LEU A 49 -18.98 -6.78 15.27
C LEU A 49 -18.12 -5.60 14.79
N THR A 50 -18.60 -4.85 13.83
CA THR A 50 -17.81 -3.79 13.18
C THR A 50 -18.39 -2.37 13.35
N ASP A 51 -19.38 -2.21 14.23
CA ASP A 51 -20.05 -0.94 14.46
C ASP A 51 -20.76 -0.40 13.21
N GLY A 52 -21.23 -1.32 12.35
CA GLY A 52 -21.84 -0.99 11.05
C GLY A 52 -20.84 -0.58 9.97
N ASP A 53 -19.54 -0.59 10.26
CA ASP A 53 -18.48 -0.23 9.31
C ASP A 53 -17.95 -1.47 8.56
N VAL A 54 -17.51 -1.29 7.32
CA VAL A 54 -16.91 -2.39 6.54
C VAL A 54 -15.45 -2.51 6.88
N LYS A 55 -15.03 -3.68 7.35
CA LYS A 55 -13.63 -4.05 7.55
C LYS A 55 -13.19 -4.96 6.42
N TYR A 56 -11.92 -4.88 6.04
CA TYR A 56 -11.37 -5.59 4.90
C TYR A 56 -10.26 -6.55 5.32
N GLU A 57 -10.12 -7.64 4.55
CA GLU A 57 -8.95 -8.50 4.58
C GLU A 57 -7.75 -7.82 3.92
N ARG A 58 -6.55 -8.38 4.13
CA ARG A 58 -5.37 -7.98 3.39
C ARG A 58 -5.59 -8.20 1.89
N ARG A 59 -5.01 -7.34 1.06
CA ARG A 59 -5.06 -7.48 -0.40
C ARG A 59 -3.78 -8.10 -0.94
N ILE A 60 -3.87 -8.59 -2.16
CA ILE A 60 -2.74 -9.14 -2.90
C ILE A 60 -2.39 -8.19 -4.04
N LEU A 61 -1.10 -7.84 -4.12
CA LEU A 61 -0.52 -7.21 -5.29
C LEU A 61 0.28 -8.28 -6.03
N THR A 62 0.00 -8.50 -7.30
CA THR A 62 0.78 -9.41 -8.15
C THR A 62 1.58 -8.58 -9.14
N ILE A 63 2.90 -8.69 -9.07
CA ILE A 63 3.84 -7.89 -9.84
C ILE A 63 4.67 -8.83 -10.70
N GLU A 64 4.66 -8.61 -11.99
CA GLU A 64 5.43 -9.37 -12.96
C GLU A 64 6.64 -8.56 -13.42
N PHE A 65 7.80 -9.15 -13.30
CA PHE A 65 9.06 -8.56 -13.77
C PHE A 65 9.68 -9.42 -14.87
N ALA A 66 10.19 -8.75 -15.90
CA ALA A 66 10.99 -9.35 -16.94
C ALA A 66 12.49 -9.20 -16.63
N MET A 67 13.24 -10.25 -16.91
CA MET A 67 14.69 -10.28 -16.89
C MET A 67 15.20 -10.65 -18.28
N LEU A 68 16.27 -9.98 -18.72
CA LEU A 68 16.94 -10.28 -19.97
C LEU A 68 18.29 -10.94 -19.67
N GLY A 69 18.64 -11.98 -20.43
CA GLY A 69 19.88 -12.71 -20.27
C GLY A 69 19.77 -14.14 -20.76
N ASP A 70 20.86 -14.87 -20.72
CA ASP A 70 20.83 -16.31 -20.94
C ASP A 70 20.27 -17.06 -19.71
N ASN A 71 20.01 -18.36 -19.86
CA ASN A 71 19.41 -19.15 -18.78
C ASN A 71 20.25 -19.16 -17.49
N ARG A 72 21.55 -19.07 -17.59
CA ARG A 72 22.44 -19.08 -16.42
C ARG A 72 22.32 -17.75 -15.66
N ASP A 73 22.32 -16.66 -16.38
CA ASP A 73 22.17 -15.33 -15.81
C ASP A 73 20.79 -15.15 -15.18
N ILE A 74 19.74 -15.68 -15.79
CA ILE A 74 18.37 -15.69 -15.27
C ILE A 74 18.30 -16.43 -13.92
N HIS A 75 18.91 -17.61 -13.79
CA HIS A 75 18.92 -18.35 -12.53
C HIS A 75 19.74 -17.67 -11.43
N ASN A 76 20.89 -17.09 -11.78
CA ASN A 76 21.68 -16.31 -10.82
C ASN A 76 20.90 -15.08 -10.33
N LYS A 77 20.26 -14.38 -11.25
CA LYS A 77 19.43 -13.21 -10.95
C LYS A 77 18.23 -13.57 -10.09
N TYR A 78 17.58 -14.69 -10.39
CA TYR A 78 16.50 -15.20 -9.55
C TYR A 78 16.95 -15.44 -8.10
N SER A 79 18.13 -16.06 -7.92
CA SER A 79 18.69 -16.29 -6.58
C SER A 79 18.99 -14.98 -5.85
N GLU A 80 19.50 -13.97 -6.56
CA GLU A 80 19.74 -12.64 -6.03
C GLU A 80 18.42 -11.99 -5.55
N VAL A 81 17.39 -12.04 -6.37
CA VAL A 81 16.05 -11.52 -6.04
C VAL A 81 15.45 -12.23 -4.84
N MET A 82 15.54 -13.58 -4.82
CA MET A 82 15.09 -14.38 -3.68
C MET A 82 15.76 -13.96 -2.37
N ASN A 83 17.07 -13.76 -2.39
CA ASN A 83 17.81 -13.34 -1.20
C ASN A 83 17.48 -11.91 -0.78
N ALA A 84 17.16 -11.05 -1.73
CA ALA A 84 16.87 -9.64 -1.47
C ALA A 84 15.49 -9.39 -0.88
N ILE A 85 14.44 -10.00 -1.45
CA ILE A 85 13.05 -9.62 -1.12
C ILE A 85 12.13 -10.76 -0.64
N HIS A 86 12.45 -12.03 -0.96
CA HIS A 86 11.54 -13.13 -0.67
C HIS A 86 11.32 -13.35 0.83
N GLY A 87 10.07 -13.49 1.22
CA GLY A 87 9.64 -13.76 2.60
C GLY A 87 9.78 -12.58 3.55
N ARG A 88 10.32 -11.46 3.11
CA ARG A 88 10.52 -10.27 3.95
C ARG A 88 9.24 -9.44 4.06
N GLU A 89 9.11 -8.76 5.19
CA GLU A 89 8.11 -7.74 5.42
C GLU A 89 8.72 -6.37 5.17
N PHE A 90 8.01 -5.55 4.42
CA PHE A 90 8.42 -4.19 4.11
C PHE A 90 7.38 -3.21 4.63
N SER A 91 7.85 -2.18 5.32
CA SER A 91 7.01 -1.06 5.75
C SER A 91 6.55 -0.22 4.56
N GLU A 92 7.36 -0.21 3.50
CA GLU A 92 7.17 0.65 2.35
C GLU A 92 7.35 -0.14 1.06
N ILE A 93 6.26 -0.28 0.30
CA ILE A 93 6.25 -0.80 -1.07
C ILE A 93 5.66 0.30 -1.93
N VAL A 94 6.49 0.91 -2.78
CA VAL A 94 6.17 2.12 -3.56
C VAL A 94 6.27 1.82 -5.04
N PHE A 95 5.27 2.21 -5.80
CA PHE A 95 5.30 2.21 -7.25
C PHE A 95 5.79 3.56 -7.75
N ASP A 96 6.72 3.60 -8.72
CA ASP A 96 7.28 4.86 -9.24
C ASP A 96 6.23 5.78 -9.86
N ASP A 97 5.16 5.21 -10.42
CA ASP A 97 4.04 5.92 -11.01
C ASP A 97 2.99 6.40 -9.99
N ASP A 98 3.05 5.91 -8.74
CA ASP A 98 2.18 6.32 -7.62
C ASP A 98 3.02 6.68 -6.38
N GLY A 99 4.10 7.42 -6.57
CA GLY A 99 5.14 7.70 -5.57
C GLY A 99 4.68 8.47 -4.33
N ASN A 100 3.48 9.04 -4.35
CA ASN A 100 2.89 9.72 -3.19
C ASN A 100 2.30 8.75 -2.15
N TYR A 101 2.20 7.47 -2.51
CA TYR A 101 1.59 6.45 -1.66
C TYR A 101 2.47 5.22 -1.53
N PHE A 102 2.28 4.49 -0.44
CA PHE A 102 2.96 3.22 -0.21
C PHE A 102 2.00 2.17 0.35
N TYR A 103 2.40 0.92 0.19
CA TYR A 103 1.78 -0.23 0.82
C TYR A 103 2.71 -0.83 1.86
N THR A 104 2.14 -1.44 2.89
CA THR A 104 2.89 -2.17 3.92
C THR A 104 2.52 -3.64 3.87
N GLY A 105 3.49 -4.53 3.87
CA GLY A 105 3.22 -5.96 3.88
C GLY A 105 4.38 -6.86 3.54
N ARG A 106 4.07 -8.14 3.35
CA ARG A 106 5.04 -9.20 3.10
C ARG A 106 5.15 -9.50 1.61
N VAL A 107 6.39 -9.60 1.14
CA VAL A 107 6.73 -9.87 -0.26
C VAL A 107 7.15 -11.33 -0.41
N SER A 108 6.64 -11.99 -1.43
CA SER A 108 6.99 -13.37 -1.76
C SER A 108 7.14 -13.54 -3.26
N THR A 109 8.22 -14.16 -3.69
CA THR A 109 8.39 -14.58 -5.07
C THR A 109 7.67 -15.91 -5.26
N THR A 110 6.76 -15.99 -6.22
CA THR A 110 5.88 -17.16 -6.40
C THR A 110 6.26 -18.03 -7.58
N ALA A 111 6.78 -17.47 -8.64
CA ALA A 111 7.15 -18.22 -9.83
C ALA A 111 8.33 -17.61 -10.59
N LEU A 112 9.12 -18.48 -11.21
CA LEU A 112 10.08 -18.14 -12.25
C LEU A 112 9.69 -18.90 -13.52
N SER A 113 9.50 -18.18 -14.62
CA SER A 113 9.47 -18.75 -15.97
C SER A 113 10.74 -18.36 -16.70
N SER A 114 11.42 -19.33 -17.29
CA SER A 114 12.67 -19.11 -18.03
C SER A 114 12.50 -19.58 -19.47
N GLU A 115 12.71 -18.67 -20.39
CA GLU A 115 12.81 -18.88 -21.83
C GLU A 115 14.26 -18.63 -22.29
N PRO A 116 14.67 -19.02 -23.49
CA PRO A 116 16.10 -18.96 -23.89
C PRO A 116 16.79 -17.61 -23.77
N LEU A 117 16.09 -16.49 -23.77
CA LEU A 117 16.67 -15.13 -23.66
C LEU A 117 15.89 -14.22 -22.73
N LYS A 118 14.84 -14.76 -22.10
CA LYS A 118 13.94 -13.98 -21.24
C LYS A 118 13.54 -14.81 -20.02
N GLY A 119 13.66 -14.21 -18.85
CA GLY A 119 13.05 -14.73 -17.63
C GLY A 119 11.91 -13.84 -17.17
N THR A 120 10.91 -14.45 -16.57
CA THR A 120 9.81 -13.74 -15.93
C THR A 120 9.71 -14.17 -14.48
N ILE A 121 9.74 -13.22 -13.56
CA ILE A 121 9.54 -13.45 -12.13
C ILE A 121 8.18 -12.86 -11.73
N ILE A 122 7.40 -13.65 -11.01
CA ILE A 122 6.15 -13.19 -10.39
C ILE A 122 6.39 -13.02 -8.89
N VAL A 123 6.12 -11.81 -8.42
CA VAL A 123 6.22 -11.41 -7.02
C VAL A 123 4.82 -11.10 -6.51
N GLN A 124 4.44 -11.70 -5.40
CA GLN A 124 3.20 -11.40 -4.69
C GLN A 124 3.50 -10.67 -3.40
N CYS A 125 2.77 -9.57 -3.18
CA CYS A 125 2.82 -8.83 -1.94
C CYS A 125 1.47 -8.95 -1.23
N ILE A 126 1.46 -9.54 -0.04
CA ILE A 126 0.29 -9.56 0.84
C ILE A 126 0.37 -8.33 1.71
N VAL A 127 -0.42 -7.32 1.37
CA VAL A 127 -0.35 -5.99 1.98
C VAL A 127 -1.63 -5.64 2.74
N ASP A 128 -1.55 -4.62 3.55
CA ASP A 128 -2.71 -4.06 4.21
C ASP A 128 -3.78 -3.60 3.21
N PRO A 129 -5.05 -3.57 3.59
CA PRO A 129 -6.15 -3.28 2.66
C PRO A 129 -6.08 -1.87 2.06
N TYR A 130 -5.43 -0.94 2.74
CA TYR A 130 -5.32 0.45 2.33
C TYR A 130 -3.90 0.78 1.88
N LYS A 131 -3.76 1.76 1.00
CA LYS A 131 -2.49 2.44 0.77
C LYS A 131 -2.36 3.62 1.72
N TYR A 132 -1.13 3.93 2.11
CA TYR A 132 -0.79 5.00 3.02
C TYR A 132 -0.19 6.17 2.24
N ASP A 133 -0.41 7.38 2.74
CA ASP A 133 0.19 8.61 2.22
C ASP A 133 1.42 8.94 3.05
N TRP A 134 2.46 9.48 2.41
CA TRP A 134 3.65 10.03 3.09
C TRP A 134 3.35 11.32 3.87
N GLY A 135 2.17 11.87 3.69
CA GLY A 135 1.81 13.22 4.06
C GLY A 135 1.75 13.54 5.54
N ASP A 136 1.91 12.56 6.43
CA ASP A 136 1.69 12.81 7.85
C ASP A 136 2.75 13.71 8.47
N ASP A 137 4.02 13.61 8.07
CA ASP A 137 5.10 14.40 8.69
C ASP A 137 5.17 15.82 8.14
N TRP A 138 4.92 16.03 6.85
CA TRP A 138 5.05 17.34 6.24
C TRP A 138 3.79 18.22 6.40
N LEU A 139 2.62 17.61 6.59
CA LEU A 139 1.36 18.29 6.88
C LEU A 139 1.38 19.01 8.23
N TRP A 140 2.18 18.50 9.17
CA TRP A 140 2.29 19.02 10.53
C TRP A 140 3.66 19.60 10.86
N ASP A 141 4.60 19.56 9.92
CA ASP A 141 5.90 20.16 10.08
C ASP A 141 5.77 21.70 10.01
N PRO A 142 6.14 22.45 11.07
CA PRO A 142 6.15 23.90 11.05
C PRO A 142 6.97 24.49 9.89
N PHE A 143 8.00 23.80 9.43
CA PHE A 143 8.82 24.21 8.29
C PHE A 143 8.06 24.20 6.96
N SER A 144 7.12 23.31 6.79
CA SER A 144 6.29 23.26 5.58
C SER A 144 5.36 24.45 5.47
N PHE A 145 5.00 25.04 6.57
CA PHE A 145 4.23 26.30 6.63
C PHE A 145 5.06 27.52 6.22
N GLU A 146 6.37 27.49 6.41
CA GLU A 146 7.26 28.60 6.01
C GLU A 146 7.53 28.61 4.49
N THR A 147 7.45 27.47 3.82
CA THR A 147 7.69 27.37 2.38
C THR A 147 6.49 27.76 1.52
N GLY A 148 5.32 28.01 2.08
CA GLY A 148 4.12 28.49 1.41
C GLY A 148 3.38 27.44 0.55
N VAL A 149 3.88 26.21 0.47
CA VAL A 149 3.31 25.19 -0.43
C VAL A 149 2.01 24.58 0.09
N ILE A 150 1.76 24.64 1.41
CA ILE A 150 0.56 24.06 2.04
C ILE A 150 -0.24 25.11 2.81
N ASN A 151 0.30 26.29 2.96
CA ASN A 151 -0.25 27.35 3.80
C ASN A 151 -1.70 27.72 3.48
N GLU A 152 -2.09 27.64 2.21
CA GLU A 152 -3.47 27.95 1.82
C GLU A 152 -4.49 26.93 2.31
N MET A 153 -4.07 25.71 2.59
CA MET A 153 -4.96 24.61 2.99
C MET A 153 -5.06 24.39 4.50
N TYR A 154 -3.99 24.73 5.25
CA TYR A 154 -3.89 24.42 6.69
C TYR A 154 -3.69 25.65 7.60
N ASN A 155 -3.26 26.78 7.06
CA ASN A 155 -3.11 28.03 7.80
C ASN A 155 -4.33 28.93 7.57
N LEU A 156 -5.51 28.38 7.81
CA LEU A 156 -6.76 29.09 7.63
C LEU A 156 -7.09 29.88 8.91
N GLU A 157 -7.23 31.20 8.78
CA GLU A 157 -7.93 31.98 9.82
C GLU A 157 -9.41 31.55 9.83
N VAL A 158 -9.78 30.77 10.84
CA VAL A 158 -11.13 30.24 10.97
C VAL A 158 -12.02 31.22 11.71
N ASN A 159 -12.84 31.93 10.99
CA ASN A 159 -13.97 32.67 11.56
C ASN A 159 -15.22 31.77 11.62
N GLY A 160 -15.27 30.92 12.63
CA GLY A 160 -16.48 30.18 13.04
C GLY A 160 -16.65 28.77 12.44
N ARG A 161 -16.22 28.44 11.22
CA ARG A 161 -16.38 27.11 10.63
C ARG A 161 -15.22 26.76 9.71
N LEU A 162 -14.62 25.61 9.95
CA LEU A 162 -13.63 25.01 9.07
C LEU A 162 -14.25 23.78 8.40
N GLU A 163 -14.17 23.71 7.07
CA GLU A 163 -14.55 22.53 6.30
C GLU A 163 -13.28 21.85 5.80
N VAL A 164 -13.01 20.66 6.28
CA VAL A 164 -11.84 19.86 5.88
C VAL A 164 -12.32 18.74 4.96
N VAL A 165 -11.80 18.71 3.73
CA VAL A 165 -12.12 17.68 2.76
C VAL A 165 -11.07 16.56 2.88
N PHE A 166 -11.49 15.38 3.31
CA PHE A 166 -10.64 14.20 3.37
C PHE A 166 -10.68 13.46 2.02
N ILE A 167 -9.56 13.45 1.32
CA ILE A 167 -9.36 12.66 0.09
C ILE A 167 -8.73 11.33 0.52
N GLY A 168 -9.51 10.39 1.00
CA GLY A 168 -9.01 9.12 1.51
C GLY A 168 -9.87 7.93 1.13
N GLN A 169 -9.30 6.73 1.32
CA GLN A 169 -10.07 5.49 1.26
C GLN A 169 -10.99 5.41 2.49
N ARG A 170 -12.04 4.61 2.41
CA ARG A 170 -13.19 4.45 3.30
C ARG A 170 -12.87 4.02 4.75
N LYS A 171 -11.88 4.63 5.40
CA LYS A 171 -11.53 4.37 6.79
C LYS A 171 -11.97 5.53 7.66
N LYS A 172 -12.62 5.25 8.78
CA LYS A 172 -12.93 6.28 9.79
C LYS A 172 -11.62 6.83 10.34
N TYR A 173 -11.43 8.12 10.22
CA TYR A 173 -10.33 8.87 10.82
C TYR A 173 -10.90 9.86 11.83
N VAL A 174 -10.31 9.90 13.01
CA VAL A 174 -10.65 10.90 14.04
C VAL A 174 -9.49 11.89 14.11
N PRO A 175 -9.61 13.10 13.55
CA PRO A 175 -8.54 14.08 13.61
C PRO A 175 -8.33 14.58 15.04
N THR A 176 -7.09 14.74 15.45
CA THR A 176 -6.73 15.45 16.68
C THR A 176 -6.48 16.90 16.33
N ILE A 177 -7.29 17.81 16.86
CA ILE A 177 -7.16 19.25 16.63
C ILE A 177 -6.50 19.87 17.85
N THR A 178 -5.31 20.44 17.68
CA THR A 178 -4.61 21.16 18.74
C THR A 178 -4.80 22.66 18.52
N VAL A 179 -5.41 23.34 19.47
CA VAL A 179 -5.57 24.81 19.44
C VAL A 179 -4.47 25.44 20.26
N SER A 180 -3.61 26.23 19.64
CA SER A 180 -2.40 26.82 20.26
C SER A 180 -2.61 28.19 20.88
N SER A 181 -3.78 28.83 20.73
CA SER A 181 -4.06 30.13 21.35
C SER A 181 -5.20 30.04 22.34
N ALA A 182 -5.02 30.65 23.52
CA ALA A 182 -6.10 30.84 24.46
C ALA A 182 -7.13 31.79 23.85
N MET A 183 -8.38 31.36 23.77
CA MET A 183 -9.46 32.28 23.53
C MET A 183 -9.58 33.24 24.73
N THR A 184 -9.41 34.51 24.48
CA THR A 184 -9.78 35.59 25.42
C THR A 184 -11.26 35.84 25.33
#